data_f9458fa48175e1f874697f56422d185b
#
_entry.id   f9458fa48175e1f874697f56422d185b
#
_cell.length_a   1.000
_cell.length_b   1.000
_cell.length_c   1.000
_cell.angle_alpha   90.00
_cell.angle_beta   90.00
_cell.angle_gamma   90.00
#
_symmetry.space_group_name_H-M   'P 1'
#
loop_
_entity.id
_entity.type
_entity.pdbx_description
1 polymer ?
#
loop_
_entity_poly.entity_id
_entity_poly.type
_entity_poly.pdbx_seq_one_letter_code
_entity_poly.pdbx_strand_id
1 'polypeptide(L)'
;MKIRSMLTAACACLIASGSILSFTTALPAQAAFDLGDFDGNDSIDVDDAVSVLTFYAKKAAGVAVDDLSDEQFNAADIDTDGSITVQDAVYILTYYAQTSAGLEPSWADILPEVYGIPAWQTAYYDLLLSGAIPDESGNATYALIYIDQDDNPELLVDSYAGGKLYTYKDDTGCSLVHSWTSGRSNGFCGYAEGTGYFYTFSSSGALSGSMKKQELVGNSFVLRDRISMDNGTYQHNGVSCTKSQYNSIEKSYTDSYSDYYKYNFLEFMSDISDGRTPDFNQLKTALESYRPVYAMEVTDYDGDGKEEAFVVLGKKNSSSKTVQGIYYISSDGYISEVRTDFSVDLFSNANYVEYDGKGFFACDVSGGGSGWVTYLYDVRDGWWNELNLSGSLQSFFKKDDTCYTTKSVFSAQYGHQYVDVPLNYDKDTQEFSYPES
;
A
#
# COMPACT_ATOMS: atom_id res chain seq x y z
N MET A 1 14.36 0.20 16.36
CA MET A 1 13.84 0.60 15.07
C MET A 1 13.69 -0.58 14.08
N LYS A 2 13.23 -1.75 14.53
CA LYS A 2 12.96 -2.95 13.69
C LYS A 2 11.54 -3.48 13.89
N ILE A 3 10.61 -2.73 14.47
CA ILE A 3 9.31 -3.26 14.92
C ILE A 3 8.13 -2.84 14.01
N ARG A 4 8.26 -1.78 13.20
CA ARG A 4 7.15 -1.34 12.34
C ARG A 4 6.85 -2.22 11.10
N SER A 5 7.79 -3.08 10.66
CA SER A 5 7.57 -3.96 9.49
C SER A 5 6.93 -5.31 9.78
N MET A 6 6.57 -5.62 11.03
CA MET A 6 6.01 -6.93 11.38
C MET A 6 4.50 -6.95 11.64
N LEU A 7 3.82 -5.80 11.74
CA LEU A 7 2.38 -5.79 12.02
C LEU A 7 1.47 -5.82 10.78
N THR A 8 1.98 -5.50 9.60
CA THR A 8 1.17 -5.52 8.36
C THR A 8 1.21 -6.84 7.58
N ALA A 9 2.02 -7.82 8.00
CA ALA A 9 2.18 -9.08 7.27
C ALA A 9 1.31 -10.26 7.76
N ALA A 10 0.40 -10.06 8.71
CA ALA A 10 -0.34 -11.16 9.36
C ALA A 10 -1.76 -11.40 8.85
N CYS A 11 -2.28 -10.68 7.87
CA CYS A 11 -3.68 -10.81 7.40
C CYS A 11 -3.89 -11.39 6.00
N ALA A 12 -2.88 -11.94 5.34
CA ALA A 12 -3.09 -12.54 4.04
C ALA A 12 -2.48 -13.93 3.95
N CYS A 13 -3.18 -14.96 4.47
CA CYS A 13 -3.11 -16.36 4.01
C CYS A 13 -3.97 -17.25 4.90
N LEU A 14 -5.19 -17.58 4.46
CA LEU A 14 -5.84 -18.86 4.78
C LEU A 14 -7.18 -19.00 4.02
N ILE A 15 -7.13 -19.39 2.76
CA ILE A 15 -8.22 -20.18 2.17
C ILE A 15 -7.61 -21.32 1.35
N ALA A 16 -7.65 -22.53 1.87
CA ALA A 16 -7.74 -23.74 1.08
C ALA A 16 -8.19 -24.93 1.96
N SER A 17 -9.45 -25.28 1.80
CA SER A 17 -10.08 -26.62 1.85
C SER A 17 -9.49 -27.75 2.69
N GLY A 18 -10.31 -28.31 3.59
CA GLY A 18 -10.14 -29.66 4.13
C GLY A 18 -10.90 -29.92 5.40
N SER A 19 -12.09 -30.53 5.32
CA SER A 19 -12.92 -30.96 6.44
C SER A 19 -12.21 -31.95 7.33
N ILE A 20 -11.92 -31.57 8.56
CA ILE A 20 -11.73 -32.52 9.68
C ILE A 20 -12.43 -31.93 10.89
N LEU A 21 -13.45 -32.65 11.38
CA LEU A 21 -14.05 -32.38 12.69
C LEU A 21 -12.99 -32.58 13.77
N SER A 22 -12.50 -31.49 14.30
CA SER A 22 -11.72 -31.49 15.54
C SER A 22 -12.44 -30.61 16.54
N PHE A 23 -12.81 -31.20 17.66
CA PHE A 23 -13.25 -30.47 18.84
C PHE A 23 -12.10 -29.55 19.28
N THR A 24 -12.14 -28.30 18.92
CA THR A 24 -11.31 -27.27 19.53
C THR A 24 -12.07 -26.74 20.75
N THR A 25 -11.57 -27.05 21.93
CA THR A 25 -11.83 -26.19 23.09
C THR A 25 -11.35 -24.80 22.66
N ALA A 26 -12.28 -23.88 22.54
CA ALA A 26 -11.95 -22.46 22.34
C ALA A 26 -11.07 -22.06 23.53
N LEU A 27 -9.80 -21.81 23.27
CA LEU A 27 -8.99 -21.02 24.18
C LEU A 27 -9.70 -19.65 24.26
N PRO A 28 -9.84 -19.05 25.45
CA PRO A 28 -10.36 -17.69 25.54
C PRO A 28 -9.50 -16.83 24.61
N ALA A 29 -10.15 -16.03 23.75
CA ALA A 29 -9.47 -15.01 22.98
C ALA A 29 -8.72 -14.16 24.02
N GLN A 30 -7.40 -14.16 23.96
CA GLN A 30 -6.58 -13.29 24.77
C GLN A 30 -6.93 -11.88 24.29
N ALA A 31 -7.44 -11.05 25.17
CA ALA A 31 -7.77 -9.67 24.87
C ALA A 31 -6.50 -9.02 24.32
N ALA A 32 -6.55 -8.49 23.10
CA ALA A 32 -5.48 -7.66 22.58
C ALA A 32 -5.58 -6.35 23.37
N PHE A 33 -4.53 -5.96 24.06
CA PHE A 33 -4.47 -4.68 24.76
C PHE A 33 -4.23 -3.59 23.72
N ASP A 34 -5.16 -2.67 23.60
CA ASP A 34 -4.97 -1.47 22.81
C ASP A 34 -3.95 -0.53 23.48
N LEU A 35 -3.27 0.29 22.69
CA LEU A 35 -2.31 1.26 23.23
C LEU A 35 -3.05 2.22 24.18
N GLY A 36 -2.61 2.27 25.44
CA GLY A 36 -3.23 3.08 26.51
C GLY A 36 -4.25 2.33 27.36
N ASP A 37 -4.75 1.18 26.92
CA ASP A 37 -5.64 0.28 27.69
C ASP A 37 -4.77 -0.73 28.48
N PHE A 38 -4.27 -0.31 29.62
CA PHE A 38 -3.33 -1.10 30.44
C PHE A 38 -4.01 -2.24 31.18
N ASP A 39 -5.29 -2.10 31.55
CA ASP A 39 -6.04 -3.11 32.30
C ASP A 39 -6.80 -4.09 31.39
N GLY A 40 -6.87 -3.85 30.08
CA GLY A 40 -7.47 -4.73 29.08
C GLY A 40 -8.99 -4.76 29.13
N ASN A 41 -9.62 -3.64 29.47
CA ASN A 41 -11.07 -3.52 29.57
C ASN A 41 -11.74 -2.96 28.31
N ASP A 42 -11.00 -2.80 27.22
CA ASP A 42 -11.39 -2.21 25.93
C ASP A 42 -11.78 -0.71 26.04
N SER A 43 -11.22 0.00 27.03
CA SER A 43 -11.46 1.43 27.23
C SER A 43 -10.20 2.12 27.74
N ILE A 44 -9.86 3.27 27.17
CA ILE A 44 -8.73 4.10 27.67
C ILE A 44 -9.30 5.13 28.64
N ASP A 45 -9.04 4.95 29.94
CA ASP A 45 -9.61 5.80 30.98
C ASP A 45 -8.63 6.13 32.12
N VAL A 46 -9.16 6.71 33.22
CA VAL A 46 -8.35 7.13 34.37
C VAL A 46 -7.73 5.93 35.10
N ASP A 47 -8.40 4.78 35.09
CA ASP A 47 -7.94 3.59 35.83
C ASP A 47 -6.67 3.01 35.18
N ASP A 48 -6.51 3.15 33.85
CA ASP A 48 -5.28 2.79 33.14
C ASP A 48 -4.11 3.66 33.57
N ALA A 49 -4.30 4.97 33.55
CA ALA A 49 -3.25 5.91 33.98
C ALA A 49 -2.85 5.69 35.45
N VAL A 50 -3.83 5.41 36.31
CA VAL A 50 -3.57 5.09 37.73
C VAL A 50 -2.80 3.77 37.86
N SER A 51 -3.12 2.79 37.02
CA SER A 51 -2.44 1.50 37.01
C SER A 51 -1.00 1.62 36.54
N VAL A 52 -0.73 2.39 35.47
CA VAL A 52 0.62 2.73 34.98
C VAL A 52 1.43 3.46 36.05
N LEU A 53 0.86 4.51 36.70
CA LEU A 53 1.50 5.22 37.80
C LEU A 53 1.81 4.32 38.99
N THR A 54 0.89 3.41 39.33
CA THR A 54 1.07 2.48 40.44
C THR A 54 2.18 1.49 40.13
N PHE A 55 2.25 0.97 38.92
CA PHE A 55 3.33 0.11 38.47
C PHE A 55 4.68 0.84 38.54
N TYR A 56 4.78 2.04 37.99
CA TYR A 56 5.97 2.88 38.03
C TYR A 56 6.43 3.16 39.47
N ALA A 57 5.50 3.60 40.35
CA ALA A 57 5.82 3.95 41.72
C ALA A 57 6.34 2.73 42.53
N LYS A 58 5.75 1.56 42.38
CA LYS A 58 6.20 0.32 43.00
C LYS A 58 7.61 -0.05 42.51
N LYS A 59 7.83 -0.03 41.20
CA LYS A 59 9.12 -0.32 40.57
C LYS A 59 10.20 0.65 41.03
N ALA A 60 9.92 1.96 41.08
CA ALA A 60 10.83 2.99 41.55
C ALA A 60 11.16 2.86 43.03
N ALA A 61 10.21 2.37 43.85
CA ALA A 61 10.41 2.12 45.27
C ALA A 61 11.11 0.78 45.60
N GLY A 62 11.46 -0.01 44.57
CA GLY A 62 12.04 -1.35 44.74
C GLY A 62 11.07 -2.38 45.33
N VAL A 63 9.77 -2.12 45.25
CA VAL A 63 8.73 -3.07 45.65
C VAL A 63 8.55 -4.08 44.50
N ALA A 64 8.41 -5.36 44.87
CA ALA A 64 8.13 -6.39 43.86
C ALA A 64 6.82 -6.08 43.12
N VAL A 65 6.87 -6.10 41.82
CA VAL A 65 5.73 -6.02 40.91
C VAL A 65 5.67 -7.30 40.10
N ASP A 66 4.49 -7.70 39.71
CA ASP A 66 4.31 -8.81 38.79
C ASP A 66 4.95 -8.45 37.42
N ASP A 67 5.50 -9.43 36.74
CA ASP A 67 6.03 -9.24 35.40
C ASP A 67 4.83 -8.94 34.46
N LEU A 68 4.94 -7.88 33.67
CA LEU A 68 3.95 -7.57 32.64
C LEU A 68 4.11 -8.52 31.46
N SER A 69 3.01 -8.86 30.81
CA SER A 69 3.08 -9.46 29.47
C SER A 69 3.65 -8.44 28.48
N ASP A 70 4.16 -8.92 27.34
CA ASP A 70 4.65 -8.04 26.27
C ASP A 70 3.53 -7.10 25.78
N GLU A 71 2.28 -7.58 25.73
CA GLU A 71 1.11 -6.79 25.35
C GLU A 71 0.81 -5.68 26.37
N GLN A 72 0.81 -6.00 27.67
CA GLN A 72 0.63 -5.00 28.73
C GLN A 72 1.74 -3.96 28.74
N PHE A 73 2.98 -4.39 28.52
CA PHE A 73 4.11 -3.47 28.43
C PHE A 73 3.93 -2.51 27.26
N ASN A 74 3.59 -3.03 26.07
CA ASN A 74 3.37 -2.21 24.88
C ASN A 74 2.16 -1.27 25.02
N ALA A 75 1.10 -1.68 25.73
CA ALA A 75 -0.04 -0.81 26.02
C ALA A 75 0.30 0.34 26.98
N ALA A 76 1.30 0.17 27.84
CA ALA A 76 1.71 1.15 28.85
C ALA A 76 2.84 2.08 28.42
N ASP A 77 3.73 1.66 27.53
CA ASP A 77 4.89 2.43 27.01
C ASP A 77 4.41 3.30 25.82
N ILE A 78 3.75 4.41 26.15
CA ILE A 78 3.05 5.26 25.16
C ILE A 78 4.03 5.97 24.23
N ASP A 79 5.20 6.41 24.74
CA ASP A 79 6.20 7.10 23.91
C ASP A 79 7.24 6.16 23.28
N THR A 80 7.08 4.86 23.50
CA THR A 80 7.92 3.79 22.93
C THR A 80 9.41 3.93 23.25
N ASP A 81 9.74 4.53 24.41
CA ASP A 81 11.14 4.72 24.85
C ASP A 81 11.74 3.45 25.50
N GLY A 82 10.94 2.41 25.70
CA GLY A 82 11.31 1.14 26.32
C GLY A 82 11.22 1.16 27.84
N SER A 83 10.53 2.15 28.42
CA SER A 83 10.40 2.32 29.87
C SER A 83 9.01 2.82 30.22
N ILE A 84 8.36 2.17 31.16
CA ILE A 84 7.09 2.69 31.72
C ILE A 84 7.43 3.75 32.76
N THR A 85 6.96 4.98 32.55
CA THR A 85 7.27 6.18 33.35
C THR A 85 6.01 6.95 33.77
N VAL A 86 6.19 8.07 34.48
CA VAL A 86 5.10 9.01 34.77
C VAL A 86 4.58 9.68 33.50
N GLN A 87 5.44 9.84 32.50
CA GLN A 87 5.10 10.53 31.25
C GLN A 87 4.06 9.74 30.47
N ASP A 88 4.15 8.41 30.45
CA ASP A 88 3.17 7.55 29.79
C ASP A 88 1.76 7.72 30.40
N ALA A 89 1.69 7.74 31.73
CA ALA A 89 0.41 7.99 32.41
C ALA A 89 -0.15 9.39 32.11
N VAL A 90 0.70 10.40 31.91
CA VAL A 90 0.26 11.74 31.48
C VAL A 90 -0.33 11.70 30.07
N TYR A 91 0.25 10.93 29.15
CA TYR A 91 -0.29 10.76 27.82
C TYR A 91 -1.64 10.06 27.82
N ILE A 92 -1.79 8.98 28.60
CA ILE A 92 -3.08 8.30 28.80
C ILE A 92 -4.16 9.26 29.33
N LEU A 93 -3.82 10.06 30.37
CA LEU A 93 -4.74 11.05 30.92
C LEU A 93 -5.10 12.14 29.90
N THR A 94 -4.17 12.51 29.02
CA THR A 94 -4.42 13.50 27.97
C THR A 94 -5.41 12.95 26.95
N TYR A 95 -5.22 11.71 26.52
CA TYR A 95 -6.13 11.00 25.63
C TYR A 95 -7.54 10.93 26.25
N TYR A 96 -7.64 10.43 27.48
CA TYR A 96 -8.91 10.35 28.21
C TYR A 96 -9.59 11.71 28.37
N ALA A 97 -8.84 12.76 28.70
CA ALA A 97 -9.40 14.11 28.87
C ALA A 97 -10.01 14.64 27.58
N GLN A 98 -9.37 14.43 26.44
CA GLN A 98 -9.89 14.84 25.13
C GLN A 98 -11.15 14.03 24.76
N THR A 99 -11.11 12.71 24.93
CA THR A 99 -12.27 11.84 24.69
C THR A 99 -13.45 12.22 25.59
N SER A 100 -13.20 12.49 26.87
CA SER A 100 -14.24 12.93 27.83
C SER A 100 -14.81 14.31 27.49
N ALA A 101 -14.07 15.14 26.77
CA ALA A 101 -14.55 16.41 26.25
C ALA A 101 -15.37 16.27 24.94
N GLY A 102 -15.57 15.04 24.45
CA GLY A 102 -16.32 14.76 23.23
C GLY A 102 -15.48 14.94 21.95
N LEU A 103 -14.16 14.92 22.08
CA LEU A 103 -13.23 14.84 20.95
C LEU A 103 -12.93 13.37 20.63
N GLU A 104 -12.44 13.09 19.45
CA GLU A 104 -11.95 11.79 19.00
C GLU A 104 -10.43 11.87 18.78
N PRO A 105 -9.60 11.89 19.86
CA PRO A 105 -8.16 12.06 19.72
C PRO A 105 -7.52 10.79 19.16
N SER A 106 -6.46 10.95 18.38
CA SER A 106 -5.52 9.89 18.05
C SER A 106 -4.22 10.04 18.87
N TRP A 107 -3.44 8.99 18.95
CA TRP A 107 -2.09 9.09 19.55
C TRP A 107 -1.17 10.01 18.76
N ALA A 108 -1.38 10.14 17.44
CA ALA A 108 -0.66 11.10 16.61
C ALA A 108 -0.95 12.57 16.98
N ASP A 109 -2.14 12.87 17.50
CA ASP A 109 -2.47 14.22 17.98
C ASP A 109 -1.80 14.56 19.32
N ILE A 110 -1.53 13.53 20.13
CA ILE A 110 -0.94 13.66 21.48
C ILE A 110 0.58 13.59 21.42
N LEU A 111 1.12 12.72 20.60
CA LEU A 111 2.54 12.45 20.40
C LEU A 111 2.88 12.43 18.91
N PRO A 112 2.82 13.57 18.22
CA PRO A 112 3.06 13.61 16.77
C PRO A 112 4.48 13.20 16.39
N GLU A 113 5.45 13.34 17.28
CA GLU A 113 6.83 12.91 17.07
C GLU A 113 7.00 11.38 17.09
N VAL A 114 6.06 10.64 17.70
CA VAL A 114 6.10 9.18 17.81
C VAL A 114 5.12 8.52 16.82
N TYR A 115 3.88 9.02 16.78
CA TYR A 115 2.77 8.42 16.03
C TYR A 115 2.32 9.27 14.83
N GLY A 116 2.83 10.48 14.71
CA GLY A 116 2.54 11.34 13.57
C GLY A 116 3.13 10.79 12.27
N ILE A 117 2.52 11.16 11.16
CA ILE A 117 3.05 10.80 9.86
C ILE A 117 4.38 11.53 9.65
N PRO A 118 5.50 10.83 9.43
CA PRO A 118 6.78 11.46 9.20
C PRO A 118 6.74 12.43 8.01
N ALA A 119 7.41 13.57 8.11
CA ALA A 119 7.39 14.60 7.08
C ALA A 119 7.93 14.08 5.73
N TRP A 120 8.91 13.18 5.72
CA TRP A 120 9.39 12.52 4.50
C TRP A 120 8.30 11.69 3.82
N GLN A 121 7.45 11.02 4.60
CA GLN A 121 6.37 10.18 4.08
C GLN A 121 5.32 11.05 3.38
N THR A 122 4.95 12.19 4.00
CA THR A 122 4.09 13.19 3.36
C THR A 122 4.69 13.71 2.07
N ALA A 123 5.97 14.09 2.09
CA ALA A 123 6.65 14.66 0.92
C ALA A 123 6.75 13.65 -0.24
N TYR A 124 6.98 12.37 0.03
CA TYR A 124 7.00 11.33 -1.02
C TYR A 124 5.61 11.02 -1.54
N TYR A 125 4.60 10.98 -0.66
CA TYR A 125 3.21 10.83 -1.09
C TYR A 125 2.77 11.95 -2.02
N ASP A 126 3.03 13.21 -1.66
CA ASP A 126 2.71 14.39 -2.48
C ASP A 126 3.49 14.39 -3.82
N LEU A 127 4.75 13.97 -3.80
CA LEU A 127 5.55 13.82 -5.01
C LEU A 127 4.93 12.81 -5.99
N LEU A 128 4.43 11.69 -5.48
CA LEU A 128 3.74 10.67 -6.29
C LEU A 128 2.39 11.17 -6.79
N LEU A 129 1.59 11.83 -5.94
CA LEU A 129 0.32 12.43 -6.32
C LEU A 129 0.45 13.49 -7.42
N SER A 130 1.57 14.21 -7.46
CA SER A 130 1.83 15.21 -8.51
C SER A 130 2.00 14.60 -9.91
N GLY A 131 2.15 13.28 -10.03
CA GLY A 131 2.47 12.60 -11.28
C GLY A 131 3.87 12.91 -11.83
N ALA A 132 4.75 13.54 -11.02
CA ALA A 132 6.11 13.91 -11.43
C ALA A 132 7.04 12.70 -11.63
N ILE A 133 6.62 11.53 -11.20
CA ILE A 133 7.35 10.27 -11.36
C ILE A 133 6.53 9.29 -12.20
N PRO A 134 6.38 9.51 -13.52
CA PRO A 134 5.62 8.61 -14.36
C PRO A 134 6.35 7.27 -14.52
N ASP A 135 5.61 6.18 -14.43
CA ASP A 135 6.13 4.86 -14.83
C ASP A 135 6.04 4.68 -16.34
N GLU A 136 6.99 5.23 -17.07
CA GLU A 136 7.03 5.14 -18.55
C GLU A 136 7.12 3.69 -19.06
N SER A 137 7.71 2.78 -18.27
CA SER A 137 7.89 1.38 -18.65
C SER A 137 6.68 0.51 -18.30
N GLY A 138 5.86 0.92 -17.35
CA GLY A 138 4.78 0.15 -16.76
C GLY A 138 5.24 -0.97 -15.81
N ASN A 139 6.52 -0.96 -15.41
CA ASN A 139 7.13 -1.96 -14.54
C ASN A 139 8.11 -1.31 -13.54
N ALA A 140 7.90 -0.06 -13.18
CA ALA A 140 8.69 0.58 -12.13
C ALA A 140 8.44 -0.10 -10.79
N THR A 141 9.49 -0.23 -10.01
CA THR A 141 9.45 -0.64 -8.60
C THR A 141 9.84 0.52 -7.73
N TYR A 142 9.22 0.60 -6.57
CA TYR A 142 9.40 1.64 -5.57
C TYR A 142 9.96 1.01 -4.30
N ALA A 143 10.87 1.69 -3.63
CA ALA A 143 11.44 1.22 -2.38
C ALA A 143 11.87 2.39 -1.50
N LEU A 144 11.72 2.20 -0.20
CA LEU A 144 12.36 3.04 0.81
C LEU A 144 13.67 2.37 1.23
N ILE A 145 14.77 3.09 1.12
CA ILE A 145 16.10 2.61 1.44
C ILE A 145 16.84 3.62 2.33
N TYR A 146 17.55 3.14 3.34
CA TYR A 146 18.28 3.98 4.30
C TYR A 146 19.75 4.03 3.90
N ILE A 147 20.12 4.97 3.02
CA ILE A 147 21.49 5.07 2.50
C ILE A 147 22.43 5.68 3.54
N ASP A 148 22.05 6.79 4.16
CA ASP A 148 22.84 7.48 5.17
C ASP A 148 22.37 7.16 6.60
N GLN A 149 22.79 7.96 7.57
CA GLN A 149 22.53 7.72 9.00
C GLN A 149 21.40 8.61 9.55
N ASP A 150 20.71 9.35 8.70
CA ASP A 150 19.54 10.07 9.16
C ASP A 150 18.32 9.11 9.24
N ASP A 151 17.28 9.54 9.94
CA ASP A 151 16.09 8.71 10.16
C ASP A 151 15.11 8.74 8.96
N ASN A 152 15.45 9.46 7.90
CA ASN A 152 14.62 9.60 6.72
C ASN A 152 15.09 8.66 5.60
N PRO A 153 14.26 7.74 5.10
CA PRO A 153 14.64 6.88 4.00
C PRO A 153 14.70 7.66 2.69
N GLU A 154 15.54 7.22 1.76
CA GLU A 154 15.49 7.65 0.37
C GLU A 154 14.42 6.88 -0.40
N LEU A 155 13.71 7.59 -1.29
CA LEU A 155 12.79 6.97 -2.25
C LEU A 155 13.56 6.54 -3.51
N LEU A 156 13.70 5.25 -3.68
CA LEU A 156 14.24 4.63 -4.89
C LEU A 156 13.08 4.27 -5.84
N VAL A 157 13.14 4.79 -7.07
CA VAL A 157 12.25 4.39 -8.16
C VAL A 157 13.11 3.79 -9.27
N ASP A 158 12.96 2.51 -9.53
CA ASP A 158 13.80 1.79 -10.52
C ASP A 158 12.92 1.07 -11.54
N SER A 159 13.31 1.17 -12.80
CA SER A 159 12.63 0.54 -13.92
C SER A 159 13.58 0.13 -15.03
N TYR A 160 13.07 -0.69 -15.95
CA TYR A 160 13.83 -1.03 -17.15
C TYR A 160 14.17 0.20 -18.02
N ALA A 161 13.40 1.28 -17.98
CA ALA A 161 13.61 2.51 -18.73
C ALA A 161 14.59 3.49 -18.05
N GLY A 162 14.88 3.28 -16.77
CA GLY A 162 15.76 4.12 -15.95
C GLY A 162 15.24 4.20 -14.53
N GLY A 163 15.95 4.96 -13.71
CA GLY A 163 15.52 5.14 -12.33
C GLY A 163 15.86 6.52 -11.79
N LYS A 164 15.33 6.77 -10.62
CA LYS A 164 15.49 8.01 -9.86
C LYS A 164 15.67 7.68 -8.40
N LEU A 165 16.45 8.48 -7.72
CA LEU A 165 16.59 8.45 -6.26
C LEU A 165 16.29 9.83 -5.72
N TYR A 166 15.39 9.88 -4.75
CA TYR A 166 15.02 11.10 -4.03
C TYR A 166 15.44 10.96 -2.58
N THR A 167 15.87 12.07 -1.98
CA THR A 167 16.07 12.18 -0.53
C THR A 167 15.14 13.23 0.04
N TYR A 168 14.79 13.11 1.30
CA TYR A 168 14.09 14.10 2.08
C TYR A 168 15.04 14.69 3.12
N LYS A 169 14.99 16.01 3.30
CA LYS A 169 15.67 16.74 4.37
C LYS A 169 14.72 17.81 4.91
N ASP A 170 14.68 17.97 6.23
CA ASP A 170 13.74 18.87 6.91
C ASP A 170 13.82 20.32 6.42
N ASP A 171 14.99 20.79 6.03
CA ASP A 171 15.24 22.15 5.59
C ASP A 171 14.98 22.39 4.09
N THR A 172 15.05 21.34 3.26
CA THR A 172 14.95 21.45 1.80
C THR A 172 13.79 20.65 1.18
N GLY A 173 13.14 19.81 1.99
CA GLY A 173 12.07 18.92 1.52
C GLY A 173 12.60 17.79 0.63
N CYS A 174 11.73 17.29 -0.23
CA CYS A 174 12.04 16.21 -1.16
C CYS A 174 12.88 16.71 -2.36
N SER A 175 14.01 16.07 -2.65
CA SER A 175 14.94 16.45 -3.69
C SER A 175 15.40 15.25 -4.52
N LEU A 176 15.46 15.38 -5.85
CA LEU A 176 16.06 14.40 -6.74
C LEU A 176 17.59 14.47 -6.62
N VAL A 177 18.21 13.43 -6.09
CA VAL A 177 19.68 13.37 -5.91
C VAL A 177 20.40 12.59 -7.00
N HIS A 178 19.73 11.64 -7.64
CA HIS A 178 20.33 10.89 -8.74
C HIS A 178 19.28 10.41 -9.73
N SER A 179 19.69 10.32 -11.00
CA SER A 179 18.88 9.69 -12.04
C SER A 179 19.77 8.94 -13.02
N TRP A 180 19.26 7.86 -13.57
CA TRP A 180 19.92 7.11 -14.64
C TRP A 180 18.92 6.75 -15.72
N THR A 181 19.38 6.80 -16.97
CA THR A 181 18.63 6.25 -18.09
C THR A 181 19.07 4.81 -18.28
N SER A 182 18.15 3.90 -18.42
CA SER A 182 18.49 2.52 -18.59
C SER A 182 18.54 2.09 -20.05
N GLY A 183 19.01 1.05 -20.23
CA GLY A 183 19.03 -0.02 -21.15
C GLY A 183 19.72 -1.17 -20.42
N ARG A 184 19.87 -2.32 -20.98
CA ARG A 184 20.53 -3.51 -20.37
C ARG A 184 21.90 -3.23 -19.73
N SER A 185 22.31 -2.00 -19.69
CA SER A 185 23.68 -1.56 -19.52
C SER A 185 23.90 -0.54 -18.41
N ASN A 186 22.89 0.04 -17.78
CA ASN A 186 23.08 1.05 -16.74
C ASN A 186 22.00 0.90 -15.68
N GLY A 187 22.33 1.04 -14.41
CA GLY A 187 21.33 0.99 -13.38
C GLY A 187 21.88 0.98 -11.97
N PHE A 188 20.97 0.94 -11.06
CA PHE A 188 21.20 0.67 -9.67
C PHE A 188 21.59 -0.80 -9.46
N CYS A 189 22.61 -1.03 -8.61
CA CYS A 189 23.05 -2.38 -8.25
C CYS A 189 22.71 -2.75 -6.81
N GLY A 190 22.78 -1.78 -5.90
CA GLY A 190 22.58 -1.98 -4.48
C GLY A 190 23.01 -0.76 -3.68
N TYR A 191 22.78 -0.81 -2.40
CA TYR A 191 23.23 0.19 -1.43
C TYR A 191 23.71 -0.52 -0.15
N ALA A 192 24.43 0.19 0.70
CA ALA A 192 24.84 -0.31 2.01
C ALA A 192 24.21 0.59 3.08
N GLU A 193 23.24 0.04 3.82
CA GLU A 193 22.42 0.73 4.82
C GLU A 193 23.27 1.49 5.84
N GLY A 194 22.92 2.76 6.08
CA GLY A 194 23.54 3.63 7.08
C GLY A 194 24.99 4.01 6.81
N THR A 195 25.52 3.73 5.62
CA THR A 195 26.92 4.00 5.29
C THR A 195 27.13 5.17 4.34
N GLY A 196 26.06 5.68 3.75
CA GLY A 196 26.11 6.66 2.67
C GLY A 196 26.39 6.04 1.29
N TYR A 197 26.63 4.74 1.18
CA TYR A 197 27.08 4.14 -0.08
C TYR A 197 25.95 3.61 -0.95
N PHE A 198 26.05 3.99 -2.24
CA PHE A 198 25.15 3.63 -3.32
C PHE A 198 25.95 3.12 -4.51
N TYR A 199 25.52 2.03 -5.11
CA TYR A 199 26.27 1.36 -6.17
C TYR A 199 25.51 1.39 -7.48
N THR A 200 26.23 1.79 -8.55
CA THR A 200 25.67 1.81 -9.90
C THR A 200 26.54 1.03 -10.87
N PHE A 201 25.88 0.45 -11.86
CA PHE A 201 26.53 -0.26 -12.96
C PHE A 201 26.31 0.48 -14.28
N SER A 202 27.31 0.46 -15.15
CA SER A 202 27.17 0.89 -16.54
C SER A 202 27.92 -0.04 -17.47
N SER A 203 27.35 -0.36 -18.63
CA SER A 203 27.96 -1.20 -19.66
C SER A 203 27.73 -0.61 -21.04
N SER A 204 28.77 -0.66 -21.88
CA SER A 204 28.70 -0.28 -23.31
C SER A 204 28.65 -1.50 -24.23
N GLY A 205 28.68 -2.71 -23.69
CA GLY A 205 28.65 -3.96 -24.43
C GLY A 205 28.91 -5.19 -23.54
N ALA A 206 28.88 -6.38 -24.14
CA ALA A 206 29.01 -7.63 -23.39
C ALA A 206 30.39 -7.81 -22.70
N LEU A 207 31.41 -7.11 -23.17
CA LEU A 207 32.78 -7.20 -22.67
C LEU A 207 33.30 -5.88 -22.07
N SER A 208 32.42 -4.88 -21.89
CA SER A 208 32.78 -3.56 -21.39
C SER A 208 31.76 -3.08 -20.37
N GLY A 209 32.21 -2.77 -19.17
CA GLY A 209 31.37 -2.30 -18.10
C GLY A 209 32.14 -1.64 -16.96
N SER A 210 31.44 -0.92 -16.10
CA SER A 210 32.01 -0.37 -14.87
C SER A 210 30.99 -0.36 -13.75
N MET A 211 31.46 -0.65 -12.53
CA MET A 211 30.70 -0.42 -11.30
C MET A 211 31.32 0.75 -10.55
N LYS A 212 30.46 1.56 -9.97
CA LYS A 212 30.84 2.71 -9.17
C LYS A 212 30.28 2.57 -7.76
N LYS A 213 31.13 2.79 -6.77
CA LYS A 213 30.77 3.05 -5.39
C LYS A 213 30.71 4.55 -5.20
N GLN A 214 29.54 5.07 -4.88
CA GLN A 214 29.27 6.49 -4.69
C GLN A 214 28.82 6.71 -3.24
N GLU A 215 29.10 7.86 -2.68
CA GLU A 215 28.66 8.23 -1.32
C GLU A 215 27.72 9.42 -1.41
N LEU A 216 26.58 9.32 -0.76
CA LEU A 216 25.66 10.43 -0.59
C LEU A 216 26.22 11.43 0.40
N VAL A 217 26.48 12.66 -0.07
CA VAL A 217 26.98 13.76 0.74
C VAL A 217 26.04 14.96 0.53
N GLY A 218 25.21 15.24 1.52
CA GLY A 218 24.10 16.16 1.38
C GLY A 218 23.12 15.66 0.30
N ASN A 219 22.86 16.48 -0.73
CA ASN A 219 21.94 16.16 -1.82
C ASN A 219 22.68 15.73 -3.10
N SER A 220 23.85 15.14 -3.03
CA SER A 220 24.61 14.74 -4.20
C SER A 220 25.52 13.54 -3.95
N PHE A 221 25.81 12.77 -5.01
CA PHE A 221 26.72 11.64 -4.94
C PHE A 221 28.16 12.02 -5.31
N VAL A 222 29.07 11.61 -4.45
CA VAL A 222 30.52 11.73 -4.68
C VAL A 222 31.08 10.34 -5.03
N LEU A 223 31.78 10.24 -6.18
CA LEU A 223 32.42 8.98 -6.56
C LEU A 223 33.56 8.68 -5.56
N ARG A 224 33.50 7.51 -4.92
CA ARG A 224 34.51 7.04 -3.97
C ARG A 224 35.42 5.98 -4.54
N ASP A 225 34.82 5.09 -5.37
CA ASP A 225 35.58 3.99 -5.95
C ASP A 225 34.95 3.54 -7.28
N ARG A 226 35.75 3.00 -8.17
CA ARG A 226 35.30 2.55 -9.49
C ARG A 226 36.14 1.38 -9.98
N ILE A 227 35.48 0.32 -10.40
CA ILE A 227 36.08 -0.74 -11.21
C ILE A 227 35.52 -0.70 -12.63
N SER A 228 36.36 -1.03 -13.60
CA SER A 228 35.94 -1.13 -15.00
C SER A 228 36.61 -2.27 -15.72
N MET A 229 35.91 -2.82 -16.70
CA MET A 229 36.40 -3.84 -17.60
C MET A 229 36.15 -3.41 -19.05
N ASP A 230 37.14 -3.57 -19.92
CA ASP A 230 36.99 -3.38 -21.35
C ASP A 230 37.80 -4.43 -22.11
N ASN A 231 37.11 -5.29 -22.88
CA ASN A 231 37.68 -6.34 -23.70
C ASN A 231 38.81 -7.15 -23.03
N GLY A 232 38.58 -7.54 -21.76
CA GLY A 232 39.51 -8.32 -20.95
C GLY A 232 40.61 -7.51 -20.28
N THR A 233 40.61 -6.18 -20.41
CA THR A 233 41.44 -5.25 -19.64
C THR A 233 40.67 -4.81 -18.39
N TYR A 234 41.30 -4.91 -17.24
CA TYR A 234 40.67 -4.58 -15.94
C TYR A 234 41.35 -3.38 -15.31
N GLN A 235 40.55 -2.47 -14.74
CA GLN A 235 41.05 -1.28 -14.06
C GLN A 235 40.33 -1.05 -12.71
N HIS A 236 41.08 -0.50 -11.76
CA HIS A 236 40.58 0.01 -10.51
C HIS A 236 41.02 1.48 -10.38
N ASN A 237 40.05 2.40 -10.30
CA ASN A 237 40.26 3.86 -10.28
C ASN A 237 41.18 4.35 -11.47
N GLY A 238 41.00 3.74 -12.63
CA GLY A 238 41.77 4.09 -13.82
C GLY A 238 43.18 3.44 -13.89
N VAL A 239 43.58 2.68 -12.89
CA VAL A 239 44.87 1.96 -12.86
C VAL A 239 44.62 0.50 -13.26
N SER A 240 45.45 -0.05 -14.14
CA SER A 240 45.34 -1.46 -14.56
C SER A 240 45.51 -2.41 -13.39
N CYS A 241 44.66 -3.41 -13.33
CA CYS A 241 44.68 -4.46 -12.32
C CYS A 241 44.48 -5.84 -12.94
N THR A 242 44.75 -6.89 -12.18
CA THR A 242 44.48 -8.26 -12.61
C THR A 242 42.98 -8.58 -12.52
N LYS A 243 42.51 -9.57 -13.29
CA LYS A 243 41.14 -10.08 -13.17
C LYS A 243 40.80 -10.52 -11.74
N SER A 244 41.74 -11.11 -11.02
CA SER A 244 41.55 -11.56 -9.63
C SER A 244 41.34 -10.36 -8.69
N GLN A 245 42.10 -9.29 -8.85
CA GLN A 245 41.91 -8.05 -8.05
C GLN A 245 40.56 -7.40 -8.39
N TYR A 246 40.21 -7.29 -9.68
CA TYR A 246 38.90 -6.80 -10.12
C TYR A 246 37.76 -7.56 -9.46
N ASN A 247 37.76 -8.91 -9.59
CA ASN A 247 36.71 -9.75 -9.02
C ASN A 247 36.63 -9.66 -7.49
N SER A 248 37.78 -9.48 -6.81
CA SER A 248 37.81 -9.30 -5.35
C SER A 248 37.15 -8.00 -4.92
N ILE A 249 37.36 -6.90 -5.66
CA ILE A 249 36.74 -5.61 -5.38
C ILE A 249 35.23 -5.67 -5.71
N GLU A 250 34.86 -6.23 -6.87
CA GLU A 250 33.46 -6.43 -7.26
C GLU A 250 32.71 -7.22 -6.18
N LYS A 251 33.32 -8.31 -5.71
CA LYS A 251 32.75 -9.09 -4.61
C LYS A 251 32.58 -8.27 -3.33
N SER A 252 33.56 -7.43 -2.99
CA SER A 252 33.45 -6.58 -1.80
C SER A 252 32.30 -5.57 -1.91
N TYR A 253 31.95 -5.11 -3.12
CA TYR A 253 30.78 -4.27 -3.31
C TYR A 253 29.49 -5.07 -3.10
N THR A 254 29.36 -6.22 -3.79
CA THR A 254 28.15 -7.03 -3.71
C THR A 254 27.93 -7.63 -2.31
N ASP A 255 28.99 -7.98 -1.59
CA ASP A 255 28.90 -8.49 -0.20
C ASP A 255 28.43 -7.40 0.80
N SER A 256 28.50 -6.11 0.40
CA SER A 256 28.04 -4.99 1.24
C SER A 256 26.61 -4.56 0.97
N TYR A 257 25.92 -5.16 -0.01
CA TYR A 257 24.55 -4.76 -0.35
C TYR A 257 23.58 -5.14 0.78
N SER A 258 22.70 -4.20 1.09
CA SER A 258 21.59 -4.40 2.00
C SER A 258 20.35 -4.86 1.25
N ASP A 259 19.55 -5.69 1.91
CA ASP A 259 18.26 -6.10 1.39
C ASP A 259 17.25 -4.96 1.52
N TYR A 260 16.29 -4.93 0.61
CA TYR A 260 15.18 -3.97 0.64
C TYR A 260 13.95 -4.55 -0.04
N TYR A 261 12.77 -4.06 0.37
CA TYR A 261 11.51 -4.47 -0.23
C TYR A 261 11.20 -3.62 -1.47
N LYS A 262 10.63 -4.26 -2.50
CA LYS A 262 10.21 -3.61 -3.74
C LYS A 262 8.70 -3.68 -3.87
N TYR A 263 8.09 -2.54 -4.01
CA TYR A 263 6.67 -2.39 -4.22
C TYR A 263 6.36 -2.11 -5.69
N ASN A 264 5.19 -2.51 -6.17
CA ASN A 264 4.61 -1.86 -7.35
C ASN A 264 4.03 -0.49 -6.95
N PHE A 265 3.56 0.29 -7.93
CA PHE A 265 3.06 1.65 -7.66
C PHE A 265 1.87 1.66 -6.69
N LEU A 266 0.90 0.76 -6.87
CA LEU A 266 -0.33 0.75 -6.07
C LEU A 266 -0.05 0.30 -4.63
N GLU A 267 0.75 -0.75 -4.47
CA GLU A 267 1.21 -1.21 -3.15
C GLU A 267 1.96 -0.09 -2.42
N PHE A 268 2.86 0.61 -3.12
CA PHE A 268 3.63 1.69 -2.51
C PHE A 268 2.76 2.88 -2.14
N MET A 269 1.81 3.28 -3.01
CA MET A 269 0.86 4.35 -2.71
C MET A 269 -0.01 4.02 -1.51
N SER A 270 -0.47 2.77 -1.42
CA SER A 270 -1.26 2.28 -0.29
C SER A 270 -0.46 2.31 1.03
N ASP A 271 0.77 1.80 1.00
CA ASP A 271 1.64 1.75 2.19
C ASP A 271 2.02 3.16 2.69
N ILE A 272 2.30 4.10 1.76
CA ILE A 272 2.74 5.45 2.09
C ILE A 272 1.57 6.40 2.42
N SER A 273 0.32 6.03 2.14
CA SER A 273 -0.86 6.85 2.47
C SER A 273 -1.07 6.99 3.97
N ASP A 274 -0.78 5.93 4.73
CA ASP A 274 -0.78 5.88 6.19
C ASP A 274 -2.09 6.42 6.81
N GLY A 275 -3.23 5.96 6.30
CA GLY A 275 -4.56 6.31 6.82
C GLY A 275 -5.06 7.71 6.46
N ARG A 276 -4.40 8.40 5.53
CA ARG A 276 -4.87 9.74 5.08
C ARG A 276 -6.07 9.62 4.16
N THR A 277 -7.07 10.44 4.42
CA THR A 277 -8.15 10.64 3.46
C THR A 277 -7.58 11.15 2.13
N PRO A 278 -7.76 10.45 1.02
CA PRO A 278 -7.17 10.83 -0.26
C PRO A 278 -7.89 12.02 -0.89
N ASP A 279 -7.13 12.92 -1.54
CA ASP A 279 -7.69 13.77 -2.59
C ASP A 279 -7.86 12.91 -3.85
N PHE A 280 -9.07 12.43 -4.11
CA PHE A 280 -9.36 11.53 -5.23
C PHE A 280 -9.04 12.14 -6.61
N ASN A 281 -9.04 13.47 -6.76
CA ASN A 281 -8.67 14.12 -8.02
C ASN A 281 -7.15 14.04 -8.25
N GLN A 282 -6.37 14.29 -7.20
CA GLN A 282 -4.91 14.16 -7.26
C GLN A 282 -4.52 12.69 -7.43
N LEU A 283 -5.15 11.79 -6.69
CA LEU A 283 -4.92 10.34 -6.80
C LEU A 283 -5.23 9.82 -8.21
N LYS A 284 -6.33 10.28 -8.83
CA LYS A 284 -6.63 9.98 -10.24
C LYS A 284 -5.51 10.43 -11.17
N THR A 285 -4.97 11.64 -10.98
CA THR A 285 -3.84 12.16 -11.77
C THR A 285 -2.60 11.27 -11.61
N ALA A 286 -2.29 10.85 -10.41
CA ALA A 286 -1.20 9.93 -10.13
C ALA A 286 -1.41 8.57 -10.81
N LEU A 287 -2.62 8.00 -10.70
CA LEU A 287 -2.99 6.76 -11.35
C LEU A 287 -2.89 6.85 -12.89
N GLU A 288 -3.32 7.96 -13.49
CA GLU A 288 -3.20 8.22 -14.94
C GLU A 288 -1.74 8.30 -15.41
N SER A 289 -0.82 8.74 -14.55
CA SER A 289 0.62 8.72 -14.83
C SER A 289 1.20 7.30 -14.84
N TYR A 290 0.59 6.43 -14.04
CA TYR A 290 0.98 5.02 -13.92
C TYR A 290 0.34 4.15 -15.00
N ARG A 291 -0.99 4.21 -15.17
CA ARG A 291 -1.78 3.38 -16.09
C ARG A 291 -2.96 4.16 -16.67
N PRO A 292 -3.50 3.77 -17.83
CA PRO A 292 -4.76 4.34 -18.29
C PRO A 292 -5.88 4.09 -17.27
N VAL A 293 -6.52 5.14 -16.80
CA VAL A 293 -7.72 5.06 -15.97
C VAL A 293 -8.94 5.05 -16.89
N TYR A 294 -9.68 3.95 -16.93
CA TYR A 294 -10.87 3.83 -17.77
C TYR A 294 -12.12 4.33 -17.08
N ALA A 295 -12.21 4.13 -15.78
CA ALA A 295 -13.23 4.68 -14.91
C ALA A 295 -12.68 4.86 -13.50
N MET A 296 -13.22 5.84 -12.80
CA MET A 296 -13.03 6.03 -11.36
C MET A 296 -14.31 6.66 -10.83
N GLU A 297 -15.04 5.89 -10.04
CA GLU A 297 -16.31 6.29 -9.42
C GLU A 297 -16.06 6.53 -7.93
N VAL A 298 -16.22 7.78 -7.50
CA VAL A 298 -15.98 8.24 -6.14
C VAL A 298 -17.32 8.60 -5.50
N THR A 299 -17.63 7.99 -4.39
CA THR A 299 -18.85 8.27 -3.62
C THR A 299 -18.76 7.61 -2.24
N ASP A 300 -19.67 7.98 -1.35
CA ASP A 300 -19.93 7.27 -0.11
C ASP A 300 -20.79 6.03 -0.42
N TYR A 301 -20.15 4.86 -0.51
CA TYR A 301 -20.81 3.60 -0.91
C TYR A 301 -21.60 2.95 0.22
N ASP A 302 -21.15 3.06 1.46
CA ASP A 302 -21.77 2.39 2.61
C ASP A 302 -22.59 3.31 3.51
N GLY A 303 -22.56 4.63 3.25
CA GLY A 303 -23.38 5.61 3.94
C GLY A 303 -22.77 6.08 5.28
N ASP A 304 -21.46 5.91 5.47
CA ASP A 304 -20.75 6.32 6.69
C ASP A 304 -20.35 7.81 6.69
N GLY A 305 -20.57 8.51 5.59
CA GLY A 305 -20.28 9.93 5.41
C GLY A 305 -18.88 10.21 4.86
N LYS A 306 -18.11 9.19 4.50
CA LYS A 306 -16.81 9.31 3.86
C LYS A 306 -16.87 8.78 2.44
N GLU A 307 -16.00 9.30 1.57
CA GLU A 307 -15.96 8.86 0.17
C GLU A 307 -14.93 7.74 -0.01
N GLU A 308 -15.29 6.75 -0.82
CA GLU A 308 -14.43 5.70 -1.33
C GLU A 308 -14.43 5.74 -2.86
N ALA A 309 -13.56 4.94 -3.48
CA ALA A 309 -13.54 4.85 -4.94
C ALA A 309 -13.35 3.42 -5.44
N PHE A 310 -14.04 3.08 -6.52
CA PHE A 310 -13.63 2.00 -7.40
C PHE A 310 -12.96 2.57 -8.64
N VAL A 311 -11.83 1.96 -9.04
CA VAL A 311 -11.07 2.37 -10.21
C VAL A 311 -10.82 1.20 -11.15
N VAL A 312 -11.00 1.42 -12.44
CA VAL A 312 -10.68 0.45 -13.51
C VAL A 312 -9.44 0.91 -14.23
N LEU A 313 -8.36 0.16 -14.06
CA LEU A 313 -7.08 0.45 -14.72
C LEU A 313 -6.94 -0.38 -16.00
N GLY A 314 -6.39 0.26 -17.01
CA GLY A 314 -6.10 -0.35 -18.31
C GLY A 314 -4.67 -0.86 -18.43
N LYS A 315 -4.46 -1.81 -19.35
CA LYS A 315 -3.11 -2.25 -19.73
C LYS A 315 -2.38 -1.14 -20.47
N LYS A 316 -1.16 -0.83 -20.02
CA LYS A 316 -0.30 0.16 -20.66
C LYS A 316 0.06 -0.30 -22.07
N ASN A 317 0.13 0.64 -23.01
CA ASN A 317 0.48 0.38 -24.41
C ASN A 317 -0.48 -0.56 -25.17
N SER A 318 -1.71 -0.75 -24.67
CA SER A 318 -2.73 -1.46 -25.43
C SER A 318 -3.42 -0.52 -26.43
N SER A 319 -3.58 -0.99 -27.67
CA SER A 319 -4.34 -0.26 -28.70
C SER A 319 -5.86 -0.35 -28.51
N SER A 320 -6.30 -1.27 -27.67
CA SER A 320 -7.70 -1.47 -27.25
C SER A 320 -7.81 -1.18 -25.75
N LYS A 321 -9.01 -0.85 -25.29
CA LYS A 321 -9.28 -0.61 -23.87
C LYS A 321 -9.23 -1.91 -23.05
N THR A 322 -8.09 -2.60 -23.07
CA THR A 322 -7.91 -3.85 -22.32
C THR A 322 -7.77 -3.56 -20.82
N VAL A 323 -8.59 -4.21 -20.00
CA VAL A 323 -8.57 -4.07 -18.55
C VAL A 323 -7.32 -4.72 -17.98
N GLN A 324 -6.64 -4.01 -17.06
CA GLN A 324 -5.58 -4.54 -16.20
C GLN A 324 -6.17 -5.08 -14.90
N GLY A 325 -7.04 -4.31 -14.27
CA GLY A 325 -7.67 -4.67 -13.01
C GLY A 325 -8.71 -3.67 -12.55
N ILE A 326 -9.51 -4.11 -11.60
CA ILE A 326 -10.42 -3.30 -10.80
C ILE A 326 -9.80 -3.21 -9.41
N TYR A 327 -9.75 -2.00 -8.87
CA TYR A 327 -9.19 -1.69 -7.55
C TYR A 327 -10.20 -0.89 -6.73
N TYR A 328 -10.16 -1.08 -5.43
CA TYR A 328 -10.91 -0.31 -4.46
C TYR A 328 -9.95 0.59 -3.67
N ILE A 329 -10.36 1.79 -3.39
CA ILE A 329 -9.64 2.78 -2.59
C ILE A 329 -10.56 3.18 -1.45
N SER A 330 -10.16 2.85 -0.24
CA SER A 330 -10.91 3.18 0.97
C SER A 330 -10.82 4.66 1.32
N SER A 331 -11.66 5.11 2.22
CA SER A 331 -11.70 6.50 2.70
C SER A 331 -10.43 6.95 3.44
N ASP A 332 -9.61 6.01 3.90
CA ASP A 332 -8.29 6.22 4.51
C ASP A 332 -7.11 6.01 3.53
N GLY A 333 -7.39 5.91 2.22
CA GLY A 333 -6.38 5.85 1.17
C GLY A 333 -5.76 4.48 0.92
N TYR A 334 -6.21 3.42 1.62
CA TYR A 334 -5.75 2.06 1.33
C TYR A 334 -6.23 1.59 -0.04
N ILE A 335 -5.32 1.06 -0.87
CA ILE A 335 -5.62 0.56 -2.22
C ILE A 335 -5.58 -0.95 -2.21
N SER A 336 -6.69 -1.59 -2.52
CA SER A 336 -6.80 -3.04 -2.59
C SER A 336 -7.14 -3.54 -3.99
N GLU A 337 -6.60 -4.69 -4.36
CA GLU A 337 -6.97 -5.39 -5.58
C GLU A 337 -8.35 -6.03 -5.41
N VAL A 338 -9.30 -5.65 -6.25
CA VAL A 338 -10.62 -6.26 -6.31
C VAL A 338 -10.62 -7.42 -7.29
N ARG A 339 -10.09 -7.19 -8.50
CA ARG A 339 -9.98 -8.22 -9.53
C ARG A 339 -8.89 -7.89 -10.54
N THR A 340 -7.98 -8.84 -10.79
CA THR A 340 -6.82 -8.69 -11.70
C THR A 340 -6.67 -9.85 -12.69
N ASP A 341 -7.58 -10.82 -12.69
CA ASP A 341 -7.55 -12.03 -13.52
C ASP A 341 -8.03 -11.80 -14.97
N PHE A 342 -8.01 -10.57 -15.45
CA PHE A 342 -8.37 -10.21 -16.81
C PHE A 342 -7.29 -10.62 -17.83
N SER A 343 -7.67 -11.38 -18.87
CA SER A 343 -6.75 -11.80 -19.93
C SER A 343 -6.73 -10.87 -21.13
N VAL A 344 -7.85 -10.77 -21.84
CA VAL A 344 -8.05 -9.93 -23.04
C VAL A 344 -9.35 -9.14 -22.98
N ASP A 345 -9.88 -8.98 -21.78
CA ASP A 345 -11.16 -8.35 -21.54
C ASP A 345 -11.10 -6.85 -21.84
N LEU A 346 -12.05 -6.39 -22.63
CA LEU A 346 -12.14 -5.00 -23.05
C LEU A 346 -13.13 -4.25 -22.15
N PHE A 347 -12.70 -3.12 -21.64
CA PHE A 347 -13.58 -2.22 -20.91
C PHE A 347 -14.67 -1.66 -21.80
N SER A 348 -15.90 -1.73 -21.34
CA SER A 348 -17.06 -1.14 -21.98
C SER A 348 -17.59 0.06 -21.22
N ASN A 349 -17.95 -0.15 -19.96
CA ASN A 349 -18.57 0.86 -19.12
C ASN A 349 -18.29 0.54 -17.64
N ALA A 350 -18.35 1.57 -16.81
CA ALA A 350 -18.51 1.41 -15.37
C ALA A 350 -19.43 2.51 -14.85
N ASN A 351 -20.24 2.20 -13.87
CA ASN A 351 -21.20 3.14 -13.33
C ASN A 351 -21.49 2.84 -11.86
N TYR A 352 -21.82 3.89 -11.16
CA TYR A 352 -22.42 3.85 -9.83
C TYR A 352 -23.93 3.71 -9.96
N VAL A 353 -24.52 2.85 -9.13
CA VAL A 353 -25.98 2.67 -9.03
C VAL A 353 -26.37 2.77 -7.57
N GLU A 354 -27.18 3.75 -7.22
CA GLU A 354 -27.77 3.84 -5.88
C GLU A 354 -29.12 3.12 -5.84
N TYR A 355 -29.26 2.19 -4.89
CA TYR A 355 -30.51 1.48 -4.66
C TYR A 355 -30.69 1.17 -3.17
N ASP A 356 -31.89 1.48 -2.65
CA ASP A 356 -32.25 1.28 -1.25
C ASP A 356 -31.27 1.92 -0.22
N GLY A 357 -30.74 3.11 -0.58
CA GLY A 357 -29.77 3.84 0.26
C GLY A 357 -28.36 3.25 0.27
N LYS A 358 -28.04 2.35 -0.66
CA LYS A 358 -26.73 1.75 -0.84
C LYS A 358 -26.15 2.04 -2.20
N GLY A 359 -24.84 2.16 -2.24
CA GLY A 359 -24.06 2.31 -3.46
C GLY A 359 -23.60 0.98 -4.03
N PHE A 360 -23.73 0.80 -5.35
CA PHE A 360 -23.21 -0.36 -6.07
C PHE A 360 -22.32 0.11 -7.22
N PHE A 361 -21.16 -0.50 -7.34
CA PHE A 361 -20.27 -0.30 -8.48
C PHE A 361 -20.46 -1.45 -9.48
N ALA A 362 -20.78 -1.10 -10.71
CA ALA A 362 -20.93 -2.06 -11.80
C ALA A 362 -19.90 -1.79 -12.89
N CYS A 363 -19.14 -2.82 -13.29
CA CYS A 363 -18.14 -2.74 -14.35
C CYS A 363 -18.44 -3.76 -15.45
N ASP A 364 -18.70 -3.24 -16.65
CA ASP A 364 -18.99 -4.03 -17.85
C ASP A 364 -17.71 -4.27 -18.65
N VAL A 365 -17.39 -5.53 -18.89
CA VAL A 365 -16.28 -5.95 -19.74
C VAL A 365 -16.74 -6.93 -20.81
N SER A 366 -16.04 -6.98 -21.95
CA SER A 366 -16.30 -7.97 -22.99
C SER A 366 -15.17 -8.99 -23.05
N GLY A 367 -15.47 -10.24 -22.71
CA GLY A 367 -14.55 -11.36 -22.91
C GLY A 367 -14.61 -11.88 -24.35
N GLY A 368 -13.47 -11.97 -25.02
CA GLY A 368 -13.27 -12.29 -26.44
C GLY A 368 -14.14 -13.41 -27.05
N GLY A 369 -15.41 -13.12 -27.30
CA GLY A 369 -16.36 -13.98 -28.01
C GLY A 369 -17.56 -14.50 -27.20
N SER A 370 -17.62 -14.29 -25.90
CA SER A 370 -18.71 -14.78 -25.02
C SER A 370 -19.76 -13.74 -24.63
N GLY A 371 -19.66 -12.51 -25.15
CA GLY A 371 -20.58 -11.42 -24.79
C GLY A 371 -20.05 -10.52 -23.69
N TRP A 372 -20.93 -9.68 -23.16
CA TRP A 372 -20.66 -8.77 -22.07
C TRP A 372 -20.83 -9.47 -20.71
N VAL A 373 -19.99 -9.12 -19.76
CA VAL A 373 -20.07 -9.58 -18.37
C VAL A 373 -19.99 -8.36 -17.48
N THR A 374 -20.87 -8.28 -16.50
CA THR A 374 -20.85 -7.24 -15.49
C THR A 374 -20.33 -7.80 -14.18
N TYR A 375 -19.31 -7.18 -13.64
CA TYR A 375 -18.86 -7.39 -12.27
C TYR A 375 -19.53 -6.35 -11.36
N LEU A 376 -20.02 -6.81 -10.21
CA LEU A 376 -20.85 -6.01 -9.32
C LEU A 376 -20.31 -6.07 -7.89
N TYR A 377 -20.11 -4.89 -7.30
CA TYR A 377 -19.52 -4.73 -5.97
C TYR A 377 -20.32 -3.73 -5.16
N ASP A 378 -20.33 -3.91 -3.84
CA ASP A 378 -20.73 -2.93 -2.84
C ASP A 378 -19.61 -2.70 -1.81
N VAL A 379 -19.83 -1.78 -0.87
CA VAL A 379 -18.94 -1.57 0.28
C VAL A 379 -19.72 -1.88 1.56
N ARG A 380 -19.07 -2.56 2.50
CA ARG A 380 -19.63 -2.91 3.83
C ARG A 380 -18.57 -2.68 4.87
N ASP A 381 -18.88 -1.83 5.84
CA ASP A 381 -17.95 -1.48 6.92
C ASP A 381 -16.56 -1.03 6.40
N GLY A 382 -16.56 -0.17 5.38
CA GLY A 382 -15.34 0.36 4.74
C GLY A 382 -14.57 -0.61 3.84
N TRP A 383 -15.11 -1.84 3.56
CA TRP A 383 -14.46 -2.83 2.70
C TRP A 383 -15.33 -3.22 1.51
N TRP A 384 -14.70 -3.39 0.36
CA TRP A 384 -15.40 -3.87 -0.82
C TRP A 384 -15.86 -5.32 -0.67
N ASN A 385 -17.01 -5.62 -1.27
CA ASN A 385 -17.59 -6.95 -1.32
C ASN A 385 -18.11 -7.25 -2.72
N GLU A 386 -17.86 -8.48 -3.23
CA GLU A 386 -18.37 -8.93 -4.53
C GLU A 386 -19.74 -9.58 -4.33
N LEU A 387 -20.75 -9.10 -5.06
CA LEU A 387 -22.11 -9.61 -4.95
C LEU A 387 -22.26 -10.95 -5.67
N ASN A 388 -23.25 -11.74 -5.25
CA ASN A 388 -23.52 -13.10 -5.73
C ASN A 388 -23.78 -13.23 -7.23
N LEU A 389 -24.30 -12.19 -7.89
CA LEU A 389 -24.56 -12.17 -9.33
C LEU A 389 -23.40 -11.57 -10.14
N SER A 390 -22.32 -11.12 -9.51
CA SER A 390 -21.12 -10.64 -10.18
C SER A 390 -20.59 -11.69 -11.17
N GLY A 391 -20.20 -11.24 -12.36
CA GLY A 391 -19.72 -12.13 -13.41
C GLY A 391 -20.79 -12.96 -14.14
N SER A 392 -22.06 -12.88 -13.70
CA SER A 392 -23.19 -13.58 -14.34
C SER A 392 -24.20 -12.64 -15.04
N LEU A 393 -24.09 -11.33 -14.75
CA LEU A 393 -24.92 -10.29 -15.38
C LEU A 393 -24.34 -9.85 -16.72
N GLN A 394 -25.19 -9.32 -17.61
CA GLN A 394 -24.77 -8.67 -18.87
C GLN A 394 -24.82 -7.14 -18.81
N SER A 395 -25.44 -6.59 -17.76
CA SER A 395 -25.46 -5.18 -17.37
C SER A 395 -26.05 -5.09 -15.97
N PHE A 396 -25.87 -3.94 -15.31
CA PHE A 396 -26.55 -3.62 -14.07
C PHE A 396 -26.93 -2.14 -14.05
N PHE A 397 -28.21 -1.85 -13.91
CA PHE A 397 -28.71 -0.48 -13.93
C PHE A 397 -30.03 -0.37 -13.17
N LYS A 398 -30.35 0.84 -12.73
CA LYS A 398 -31.63 1.18 -12.09
C LYS A 398 -32.54 1.87 -13.09
N LYS A 399 -33.81 1.46 -13.09
CA LYS A 399 -34.88 2.13 -13.81
C LYS A 399 -36.09 2.21 -12.91
N ASP A 400 -36.60 3.42 -12.70
CA ASP A 400 -37.57 3.70 -11.66
C ASP A 400 -37.03 3.24 -10.27
N ASP A 401 -37.81 2.49 -9.51
CA ASP A 401 -37.40 1.97 -8.20
C ASP A 401 -36.98 0.48 -8.25
N THR A 402 -36.44 0.02 -9.38
CA THR A 402 -36.04 -1.37 -9.56
C THR A 402 -34.69 -1.46 -10.27
N CYS A 403 -33.86 -2.40 -9.82
CA CYS A 403 -32.64 -2.76 -10.53
C CYS A 403 -32.89 -3.80 -11.59
N TYR A 404 -32.18 -3.71 -12.69
CA TYR A 404 -32.32 -4.59 -13.86
C TYR A 404 -30.95 -5.09 -14.31
N THR A 405 -30.98 -6.26 -14.96
CA THR A 405 -29.91 -6.73 -15.85
C THR A 405 -30.47 -6.93 -17.26
N THR A 406 -29.60 -6.96 -18.24
CA THR A 406 -29.99 -7.32 -19.64
C THR A 406 -29.73 -8.80 -19.87
N LYS A 407 -30.64 -9.46 -20.55
CA LYS A 407 -30.45 -10.83 -21.07
C LYS A 407 -30.63 -10.88 -22.60
N SER A 408 -29.73 -11.64 -23.23
CA SER A 408 -29.90 -11.96 -24.66
C SER A 408 -30.90 -13.09 -24.82
N VAL A 409 -31.98 -12.81 -25.58
CA VAL A 409 -33.01 -13.80 -25.92
C VAL A 409 -32.98 -14.00 -27.43
N PHE A 410 -32.86 -15.26 -27.88
CA PHE A 410 -32.91 -15.59 -29.29
C PHE A 410 -34.35 -15.88 -29.73
N SER A 411 -34.78 -15.23 -30.83
CA SER A 411 -36.02 -15.55 -31.49
C SER A 411 -35.76 -15.88 -32.97
N ALA A 412 -36.40 -16.92 -33.47
CA ALA A 412 -36.23 -17.33 -34.86
C ALA A 412 -36.66 -16.25 -35.88
N GLN A 413 -37.52 -15.31 -35.47
CA GLN A 413 -38.01 -14.23 -36.29
C GLN A 413 -37.15 -12.99 -36.31
N TYR A 414 -36.47 -12.67 -35.14
CA TYR A 414 -35.78 -11.40 -34.96
C TYR A 414 -34.32 -11.58 -34.57
N GLY A 415 -33.80 -12.82 -34.46
CA GLY A 415 -32.45 -13.12 -34.02
C GLY A 415 -32.27 -12.87 -32.53
N HIS A 416 -31.05 -12.45 -32.11
CA HIS A 416 -30.75 -12.07 -30.74
C HIS A 416 -31.34 -10.70 -30.39
N GLN A 417 -32.17 -10.67 -29.37
CA GLN A 417 -32.71 -9.45 -28.76
C GLN A 417 -32.25 -9.35 -27.31
N TYR A 418 -32.05 -8.13 -26.85
CA TYR A 418 -31.72 -7.86 -25.46
C TYR A 418 -32.98 -7.38 -24.75
N VAL A 419 -33.28 -8.00 -23.60
CA VAL A 419 -34.46 -7.68 -22.79
C VAL A 419 -34.00 -7.32 -21.37
N ASP A 420 -34.62 -6.29 -20.80
CA ASP A 420 -34.42 -5.93 -19.42
C ASP A 420 -35.12 -6.95 -18.51
N VAL A 421 -34.40 -7.49 -17.55
CA VAL A 421 -34.92 -8.44 -16.57
C VAL A 421 -34.78 -7.78 -15.18
N PRO A 422 -35.90 -7.58 -14.46
CA PRO A 422 -35.85 -7.02 -13.12
C PRO A 422 -35.11 -7.96 -12.17
N LEU A 423 -34.45 -7.39 -11.16
CA LEU A 423 -33.81 -8.12 -10.10
C LEU A 423 -34.52 -7.84 -8.78
N ASN A 424 -34.66 -8.85 -7.93
CA ASN A 424 -35.13 -8.72 -6.58
C ASN A 424 -33.92 -8.47 -5.65
N TYR A 425 -34.04 -7.51 -4.77
CA TYR A 425 -33.03 -7.23 -3.74
C TYR A 425 -33.54 -7.70 -2.40
N ASP A 426 -32.75 -8.52 -1.74
CA ASP A 426 -33.00 -8.96 -0.35
C ASP A 426 -32.22 -8.04 0.60
N LYS A 427 -32.94 -7.31 1.45
CA LYS A 427 -32.37 -6.33 2.39
C LYS A 427 -31.61 -6.99 3.55
N ASP A 428 -31.98 -8.22 3.92
CA ASP A 428 -31.34 -8.92 5.03
C ASP A 428 -29.99 -9.51 4.63
N THR A 429 -29.92 -10.08 3.41
CA THR A 429 -28.66 -10.62 2.87
C THR A 429 -27.87 -9.61 2.07
N GLN A 430 -28.49 -8.49 1.65
CA GLN A 430 -27.94 -7.46 0.79
C GLN A 430 -27.49 -8.01 -0.58
N GLU A 431 -28.26 -8.94 -1.13
CA GLU A 431 -27.96 -9.64 -2.38
C GLU A 431 -29.09 -9.51 -3.39
N PHE A 432 -28.73 -9.61 -4.68
CA PHE A 432 -29.69 -9.62 -5.77
C PHE A 432 -30.02 -11.04 -6.21
N SER A 433 -31.24 -11.25 -6.65
CA SER A 433 -31.69 -12.52 -7.25
C SER A 433 -32.56 -12.28 -8.45
N TYR A 434 -32.64 -13.27 -9.35
CA TYR A 434 -33.63 -13.27 -10.41
C TYR A 434 -35.03 -13.54 -9.84
N PRO A 435 -36.11 -12.96 -10.42
CA PRO A 435 -37.45 -13.31 -10.02
C PRO A 435 -37.66 -14.82 -10.19
N GLU A 436 -38.40 -15.41 -9.26
CA GLU A 436 -38.84 -16.81 -9.39
C GLU A 436 -39.66 -16.96 -10.69
N SER A 437 -39.35 -17.98 -11.51
CA SER A 437 -39.97 -18.27 -12.78
C SER A 437 -41.32 -18.93 -12.66
#